data_5e9dc3e29b9bf5a47fdcfc2bfda2491c
#
_entry.id   5e9dc3e29b9bf5a47fdcfc2bfda2491c
#
_cell.length_a   1.000
_cell.length_b   1.000
_cell.length_c   1.000
_cell.angle_alpha   90.00
_cell.angle_beta   90.00
_cell.angle_gamma   90.00
#
_symmetry.space_group_name_H-M   'P 1'
#
loop_
_entity.id
_entity.type
_entity.pdbx_description
1 polymer ?
#
loop_
_entity_poly.entity_id
_entity_poly.type
_entity_poly.pdbx_seq_one_letter_code
_entity_poly.pdbx_strand_id
1 'polypeptide(L)'
;MGGWGVVSLEEAPDDLRNQAKRNYEHIKNEVITEEKQSILSKYQVNDFDSVLLIATAPRGGSSLLFDILRHHEETCSLDGEHDRWLTLNGICYPAFESDVIPADFESFDREKLLTDLLAEVGVAERSGGRTHRVDNTLVRLPLQFPNRELPYKRIREKLLEGVSLDEILKEFGIPPLQYDEYSEQDANSPFETETIEDRPFVSSHSHKRSLTVDDFKRTLVLKASGDAYRLPWIREQLFPETDVKVVHLTRNPAASINGLYDGWRLNRGFQTYNVGDLDLEGYSGSLWCYDLPPGWVSEGKLIDVCLMQWVQAHRHILDGRVAFDDVLRVRFEDVLTDTSSTIKEIIEFADLGESALLTENVKNPNKVMTTKDPRHARWRDREDLVKSALNRADKTYTEVVEKLEYTEESEWI
;
A
#
# COMPACT_ATOMS: atom_id res chain seq x y z
N MET A 1 -16.66 15.43 27.09
CA MET A 1 -15.52 14.50 27.25
C MET A 1 -15.14 14.13 25.84
N GLY A 2 -14.05 14.72 25.33
CA GLY A 2 -13.66 14.54 23.95
C GLY A 2 -13.19 13.11 23.70
N GLY A 3 -13.77 12.49 22.66
CA GLY A 3 -13.39 11.16 22.22
C GLY A 3 -11.90 11.13 21.82
N TRP A 4 -11.18 10.18 22.36
CA TRP A 4 -9.76 9.92 22.08
C TRP A 4 -9.64 9.15 20.74
N GLY A 5 -10.16 9.71 19.63
CA GLY A 5 -10.02 9.11 18.33
C GLY A 5 -8.55 9.20 17.86
N VAL A 6 -8.05 8.14 17.27
CA VAL A 6 -6.85 8.21 16.45
C VAL A 6 -7.24 8.98 15.18
N VAL A 7 -6.58 10.12 14.94
CA VAL A 7 -6.76 10.91 13.72
C VAL A 7 -5.77 10.39 12.70
N SER A 8 -6.22 9.99 11.54
CA SER A 8 -5.32 9.58 10.46
C SER A 8 -4.53 10.79 9.91
N LEU A 9 -3.41 10.54 9.28
CA LEU A 9 -2.59 11.62 8.71
C LEU A 9 -3.34 12.36 7.59
N GLU A 10 -4.17 11.66 6.85
CA GLU A 10 -5.00 12.18 5.77
C GLU A 10 -6.11 13.11 6.29
N GLU A 11 -6.69 12.78 7.43
CA GLU A 11 -7.74 13.57 8.09
C GLU A 11 -7.18 14.66 9.00
N ALA A 12 -5.86 14.66 9.23
CA ALA A 12 -5.21 15.60 10.13
C ALA A 12 -5.22 17.02 9.57
N PRO A 13 -5.62 18.03 10.35
CA PRO A 13 -5.38 19.43 10.03
C PRO A 13 -3.89 19.73 9.82
N ASP A 14 -3.57 20.83 9.14
CA ASP A 14 -2.20 21.21 8.80
C ASP A 14 -1.26 21.31 10.02
N ASP A 15 -1.76 21.76 11.15
CA ASP A 15 -0.98 21.86 12.39
C ASP A 15 -0.57 20.48 12.92
N LEU A 16 -1.44 19.46 12.79
CA LEU A 16 -1.12 18.08 13.18
C LEU A 16 -0.19 17.41 12.17
N ARG A 17 -0.37 17.64 10.86
CA ARG A 17 0.61 17.17 9.86
C ARG A 17 1.99 17.79 10.10
N ASN A 18 2.04 19.07 10.41
CA ASN A 18 3.29 19.73 10.78
C ASN A 18 3.87 19.19 12.10
N GLN A 19 3.04 18.79 13.05
CA GLN A 19 3.51 18.10 14.26
C GLN A 19 4.10 16.72 13.91
N ALA A 20 3.43 15.95 13.08
CA ALA A 20 3.96 14.66 12.60
C ALA A 20 5.32 14.83 11.91
N LYS A 21 5.48 15.85 11.05
CA LYS A 21 6.78 16.20 10.43
C LYS A 21 7.86 16.49 11.48
N ARG A 22 7.58 17.32 12.47
CA ARG A 22 8.56 17.63 13.54
C ARG A 22 8.94 16.38 14.34
N ASN A 23 7.96 15.56 14.68
CA ASN A 23 8.20 14.31 15.41
C ASN A 23 9.06 13.34 14.58
N TYR A 24 8.76 13.20 13.29
CA TYR A 24 9.55 12.38 12.38
C TYR A 24 11.00 12.91 12.24
N GLU A 25 11.19 14.20 12.03
CA GLU A 25 12.54 14.80 11.97
C GLU A 25 13.33 14.58 13.26
N HIS A 26 12.70 14.70 14.43
CA HIS A 26 13.33 14.37 15.70
C HIS A 26 13.77 12.88 15.75
N ILE A 27 12.90 11.97 15.33
CA ILE A 27 13.23 10.53 15.30
C ILE A 27 14.40 10.27 14.35
N LYS A 28 14.34 10.80 13.14
CA LYS A 28 15.36 10.64 12.09
C LYS A 28 16.74 11.12 12.56
N ASN A 29 16.79 12.25 13.25
CA ASN A 29 18.06 12.90 13.61
C ASN A 29 18.61 12.47 14.97
N GLU A 30 17.77 12.00 15.92
CA GLU A 30 18.20 11.85 17.31
C GLU A 30 17.84 10.48 17.95
N VAL A 31 16.99 9.67 17.31
CA VAL A 31 16.44 8.48 17.97
C VAL A 31 16.87 7.17 17.31
N ILE A 32 16.83 7.10 15.97
CA ILE A 32 17.26 5.91 15.23
C ILE A 32 18.78 5.73 15.26
N THR A 33 19.27 4.59 14.81
CA THR A 33 20.71 4.26 14.84
C THR A 33 21.54 5.24 14.01
N GLU A 34 22.80 5.46 14.45
CA GLU A 34 23.76 6.30 13.72
C GLU A 34 24.05 5.77 12.31
N GLU A 35 24.11 4.44 12.15
CA GLU A 35 24.26 3.80 10.84
C GLU A 35 23.13 4.20 9.90
N LYS A 36 21.88 4.13 10.37
CA LYS A 36 20.71 4.52 9.57
C LYS A 36 20.72 6.02 9.28
N GLN A 37 21.06 6.86 10.27
CA GLN A 37 21.22 8.31 10.07
C GLN A 37 22.29 8.62 9.01
N SER A 38 23.41 7.89 9.03
CA SER A 38 24.49 8.05 8.04
C SER A 38 24.04 7.73 6.62
N ILE A 39 23.21 6.70 6.43
CA ILE A 39 22.61 6.38 5.12
C ILE A 39 21.69 7.51 4.68
N LEU A 40 20.73 7.92 5.52
CA LEU A 40 19.76 8.96 5.19
C LEU A 40 20.37 10.34 4.93
N SER A 41 21.59 10.60 5.41
CA SER A 41 22.30 11.86 5.16
C SER A 41 23.03 11.91 3.81
N LYS A 42 23.11 10.78 3.07
CA LYS A 42 23.93 10.67 1.87
C LYS A 42 23.19 10.09 0.67
N TYR A 43 22.09 9.39 0.89
CA TYR A 43 21.39 8.60 -0.11
C TYR A 43 19.89 8.89 -0.11
N GLN A 44 19.26 8.59 -1.24
CA GLN A 44 17.83 8.73 -1.50
C GLN A 44 17.30 7.45 -2.19
N VAL A 45 16.00 7.28 -2.30
CA VAL A 45 15.42 6.08 -2.95
C VAL A 45 15.71 6.00 -4.44
N ASN A 46 16.01 7.09 -5.11
CA ASN A 46 16.42 7.11 -6.51
C ASN A 46 17.90 6.82 -6.75
N ASP A 47 18.68 6.56 -5.68
CA ASP A 47 20.05 6.05 -5.79
C ASP A 47 20.10 4.53 -5.98
N PHE A 48 18.98 3.81 -5.90
CA PHE A 48 18.92 2.40 -6.29
C PHE A 48 19.14 2.24 -7.79
N ASP A 49 19.87 1.19 -8.18
CA ASP A 49 20.16 0.91 -9.60
C ASP A 49 18.87 0.66 -10.40
N SER A 50 17.86 0.02 -9.78
CA SER A 50 16.59 -0.29 -10.42
C SER A 50 15.41 -0.25 -9.45
N VAL A 51 14.21 -0.07 -10.00
CA VAL A 51 12.93 -0.08 -9.28
C VAL A 51 11.96 -1.04 -9.96
N LEU A 52 11.32 -1.90 -9.18
CA LEU A 52 10.19 -2.72 -9.61
C LEU A 52 8.90 -2.16 -8.98
N LEU A 53 8.06 -1.54 -9.79
CA LEU A 53 6.82 -0.92 -9.36
C LEU A 53 5.63 -1.85 -9.63
N ILE A 54 4.85 -2.20 -8.61
CA ILE A 54 3.63 -3.00 -8.75
C ILE A 54 2.43 -2.05 -8.86
N ALA A 55 1.88 -1.89 -10.06
CA ALA A 55 0.69 -1.09 -10.34
C ALA A 55 -0.55 -1.99 -10.49
N THR A 56 -1.63 -1.68 -9.78
CA THR A 56 -2.87 -2.47 -9.80
C THR A 56 -4.07 -1.63 -9.37
N ALA A 57 -5.26 -2.07 -9.69
CA ALA A 57 -6.46 -1.56 -9.03
C ALA A 57 -6.47 -1.98 -7.54
N PRO A 58 -7.06 -1.17 -6.64
CA PRO A 58 -7.25 -1.57 -5.25
C PRO A 58 -7.93 -2.94 -5.17
N ARG A 59 -7.52 -3.79 -4.23
CA ARG A 59 -7.94 -5.20 -4.09
C ARG A 59 -7.57 -6.12 -5.26
N GLY A 60 -6.62 -5.69 -6.09
CA GLY A 60 -6.07 -6.48 -7.20
C GLY A 60 -5.09 -7.59 -6.78
N GLY A 61 -4.73 -7.70 -5.49
CA GLY A 61 -3.82 -8.74 -4.98
C GLY A 61 -2.36 -8.31 -4.81
N SER A 62 -2.07 -7.01 -4.95
CA SER A 62 -0.69 -6.47 -4.88
C SER A 62 0.01 -6.73 -3.54
N SER A 63 -0.72 -6.77 -2.42
CA SER A 63 -0.11 -7.06 -1.12
C SER A 63 0.50 -8.46 -1.05
N LEU A 64 -0.18 -9.46 -1.64
CA LEU A 64 0.37 -10.81 -1.73
C LEU A 64 1.61 -10.86 -2.65
N LEU A 65 1.52 -10.26 -3.83
CA LEU A 65 2.64 -10.21 -4.75
C LEU A 65 3.83 -9.46 -4.15
N PHE A 66 3.58 -8.31 -3.52
CA PHE A 66 4.61 -7.54 -2.81
C PHE A 66 5.24 -8.34 -1.68
N ASP A 67 4.44 -9.07 -0.86
CA ASP A 67 4.97 -9.91 0.21
C ASP A 67 5.87 -11.02 -0.34
N ILE A 68 5.51 -11.63 -1.45
CA ILE A 68 6.36 -12.64 -2.10
C ILE A 68 7.68 -12.01 -2.57
N LEU A 69 7.63 -10.93 -3.36
CA LEU A 69 8.81 -10.34 -4.00
C LEU A 69 9.79 -9.71 -3.00
N ARG A 70 9.31 -9.14 -1.91
CA ARG A 70 10.18 -8.54 -0.89
C ARG A 70 11.00 -9.55 -0.08
N HIS A 71 10.78 -10.85 -0.27
CA HIS A 71 11.62 -11.92 0.30
C HIS A 71 12.78 -12.32 -0.62
N HIS A 72 12.95 -11.67 -1.76
CA HIS A 72 14.09 -11.93 -2.63
C HIS A 72 15.36 -11.26 -2.08
N GLU A 73 16.49 -12.00 -2.04
CA GLU A 73 17.76 -11.47 -1.48
C GLU A 73 18.32 -10.30 -2.26
N GLU A 74 17.99 -10.13 -3.52
CA GLU A 74 18.45 -9.02 -4.36
C GLU A 74 17.46 -7.84 -4.39
N THR A 75 16.45 -7.84 -3.52
CA THR A 75 15.50 -6.72 -3.41
C THR A 75 15.63 -5.95 -2.11
N CYS A 76 15.22 -4.69 -2.20
CA CYS A 76 14.93 -3.83 -1.06
C CYS A 76 13.45 -3.43 -1.11
N SER A 77 12.84 -3.14 0.01
CA SER A 77 11.44 -2.67 0.01
C SER A 77 11.10 -1.89 1.27
N LEU A 78 10.06 -1.05 1.19
CA LEU A 78 9.42 -0.52 2.38
C LEU A 78 8.70 -1.65 3.15
N ASP A 79 8.25 -1.36 4.36
CA ASP A 79 7.47 -2.34 5.13
C ASP A 79 5.99 -2.37 4.74
N GLY A 80 5.50 -1.33 4.07
CA GLY A 80 4.15 -1.23 3.55
C GLY A 80 4.02 -0.27 2.38
N GLU A 81 2.84 0.30 2.20
CA GLU A 81 2.57 1.30 1.16
C GLU A 81 3.22 2.65 1.51
N HIS A 82 3.63 3.38 0.48
CA HIS A 82 4.32 4.67 0.63
C HIS A 82 3.38 5.89 0.65
N ASP A 83 2.08 5.71 0.52
CA ASP A 83 1.10 6.81 0.48
C ASP A 83 1.21 7.78 1.65
N ARG A 84 1.48 7.27 2.86
CA ARG A 84 1.62 8.13 4.04
C ARG A 84 2.84 9.04 3.99
N TRP A 85 3.90 8.61 3.36
CA TRP A 85 5.06 9.45 3.10
C TRP A 85 4.74 10.57 2.11
N LEU A 86 3.94 10.26 1.07
CA LEU A 86 3.45 11.25 0.14
C LEU A 86 2.57 12.29 0.88
N THR A 87 1.60 11.84 1.67
CA THR A 87 0.74 12.72 2.47
C THR A 87 1.55 13.58 3.44
N LEU A 88 2.54 13.01 4.14
CA LEU A 88 3.42 13.76 5.05
C LEU A 88 4.15 14.89 4.30
N ASN A 89 4.54 14.67 3.07
CA ASN A 89 5.25 15.64 2.22
C ASN A 89 4.31 16.58 1.44
N GLY A 90 2.99 16.54 1.70
CA GLY A 90 2.00 17.43 1.09
C GLY A 90 1.58 17.02 -0.31
N ILE A 91 1.73 15.75 -0.64
CA ILE A 91 1.33 15.13 -1.89
C ILE A 91 0.13 14.21 -1.61
N CYS A 92 -0.71 13.94 -2.61
CA CYS A 92 -1.96 13.20 -2.44
C CYS A 92 -3.00 13.96 -1.60
N TYR A 93 -4.06 13.28 -1.20
CA TYR A 93 -5.08 13.86 -0.35
C TYR A 93 -4.47 14.31 1.01
N PRO A 94 -4.82 15.50 1.53
CA PRO A 94 -5.84 16.42 1.02
C PRO A 94 -5.30 17.49 0.05
N ALA A 95 -4.07 17.40 -0.43
CA ALA A 95 -3.52 18.37 -1.38
C ALA A 95 -4.23 18.32 -2.75
N PHE A 96 -4.79 17.15 -3.09
CA PHE A 96 -5.58 16.93 -4.31
C PHE A 96 -6.95 16.36 -3.95
N GLU A 97 -7.95 16.64 -4.80
CA GLU A 97 -9.31 16.13 -4.64
C GLU A 97 -9.48 14.67 -5.11
N SER A 98 -8.43 14.09 -5.72
CA SER A 98 -8.38 12.70 -6.17
C SER A 98 -6.99 12.09 -5.95
N ASP A 99 -6.82 10.81 -6.24
CA ASP A 99 -5.51 10.13 -6.19
C ASP A 99 -4.61 10.46 -7.39
N VAL A 100 -5.15 11.13 -8.41
CA VAL A 100 -4.39 11.55 -9.59
C VAL A 100 -3.43 12.68 -9.22
N ILE A 101 -2.15 12.45 -9.50
CA ILE A 101 -1.14 13.50 -9.41
C ILE A 101 -0.73 13.87 -10.83
N PRO A 102 -0.82 15.16 -11.23
CA PRO A 102 -0.33 15.59 -12.53
C PRO A 102 1.17 15.28 -12.70
N ALA A 103 1.56 14.81 -13.88
CA ALA A 103 2.95 14.43 -14.16
C ALA A 103 3.94 15.56 -13.89
N ASP A 104 3.54 16.79 -14.19
CA ASP A 104 4.31 18.03 -14.01
C ASP A 104 4.18 18.68 -12.64
N PHE A 105 3.57 17.98 -11.66
CA PHE A 105 3.46 18.53 -10.30
C PHE A 105 4.81 18.50 -9.59
N GLU A 106 5.37 19.67 -9.34
CA GLU A 106 6.70 19.88 -8.74
C GLU A 106 6.64 20.68 -7.41
N SER A 107 5.44 21.06 -6.93
CA SER A 107 5.29 21.91 -5.73
C SER A 107 5.47 21.13 -4.44
N PHE A 108 6.60 20.45 -4.29
CA PHE A 108 6.99 19.71 -3.09
C PHE A 108 8.52 19.66 -2.96
N ASP A 109 9.01 19.34 -1.77
CA ASP A 109 10.44 19.12 -1.53
C ASP A 109 10.82 17.69 -1.96
N ARG A 110 11.29 17.56 -3.23
CA ARG A 110 11.63 16.27 -3.83
C ARG A 110 12.76 15.56 -3.07
N GLU A 111 13.83 16.26 -2.72
CA GLU A 111 14.97 15.66 -2.01
C GLU A 111 14.55 15.11 -0.65
N LYS A 112 13.72 15.89 0.06
CA LYS A 112 13.15 15.45 1.34
C LYS A 112 12.29 14.21 1.18
N LEU A 113 11.36 14.19 0.22
CA LEU A 113 10.50 13.03 -0.02
C LEU A 113 11.30 11.76 -0.30
N LEU A 114 12.30 11.85 -1.20
CA LEU A 114 13.12 10.70 -1.58
C LEU A 114 13.94 10.16 -0.39
N THR A 115 14.40 11.04 0.49
CA THR A 115 15.07 10.66 1.74
C THR A 115 14.09 10.06 2.75
N ASP A 116 12.89 10.63 2.88
CA ASP A 116 11.87 10.15 3.81
C ASP A 116 11.39 8.75 3.44
N LEU A 117 11.20 8.47 2.15
CA LEU A 117 10.90 7.12 1.65
C LEU A 117 12.03 6.12 2.00
N LEU A 118 13.28 6.52 1.87
CA LEU A 118 14.42 5.68 2.20
C LEU A 118 14.46 5.28 3.68
N ALA A 119 13.89 6.09 4.57
CA ALA A 119 13.92 5.85 6.01
C ALA A 119 13.26 4.54 6.43
N GLU A 120 12.36 3.99 5.62
CA GLU A 120 11.66 2.74 5.89
C GLU A 120 12.23 1.54 5.14
N VAL A 121 13.07 1.77 4.13
CA VAL A 121 13.59 0.70 3.28
C VAL A 121 14.51 -0.24 4.05
N GLY A 122 14.35 -1.54 3.79
CA GLY A 122 15.18 -2.60 4.31
C GLY A 122 15.37 -3.74 3.32
N VAL A 123 16.31 -4.62 3.61
CA VAL A 123 16.69 -5.80 2.81
C VAL A 123 16.20 -7.06 3.49
N ALA A 124 15.63 -8.00 2.72
CA ALA A 124 15.25 -9.31 3.22
C ALA A 124 16.45 -10.08 3.76
N GLU A 125 16.32 -10.66 4.95
CA GLU A 125 17.33 -11.47 5.60
C GLU A 125 16.69 -12.51 6.52
N ARG A 126 17.20 -13.76 6.52
CA ARG A 126 16.63 -14.85 7.34
C ARG A 126 16.62 -14.56 8.83
N SER A 127 17.59 -13.82 9.32
CA SER A 127 17.77 -13.51 10.73
C SER A 127 17.36 -12.09 11.12
N GLY A 128 16.64 -11.40 10.29
CA GLY A 128 16.24 -9.98 10.35
C GLY A 128 16.56 -9.21 11.63
N GLY A 129 17.15 -8.05 11.49
CA GLY A 129 17.66 -7.28 12.61
C GLY A 129 16.58 -6.65 13.49
N ARG A 130 16.59 -6.99 14.79
CA ARG A 130 15.71 -6.35 15.77
C ARG A 130 15.80 -4.81 15.73
N THR A 131 17.01 -4.30 15.58
CA THR A 131 17.28 -2.86 15.52
C THR A 131 16.59 -2.21 14.33
N HIS A 132 16.69 -2.82 13.14
CA HIS A 132 15.98 -2.34 11.94
C HIS A 132 14.47 -2.26 12.18
N ARG A 133 13.88 -3.33 12.72
CA ARG A 133 12.45 -3.37 13.04
C ARG A 133 12.05 -2.26 14.02
N VAL A 134 12.85 -2.03 15.05
CA VAL A 134 12.60 -0.97 16.04
C VAL A 134 12.69 0.41 15.38
N ASP A 135 13.74 0.68 14.61
CA ASP A 135 13.91 1.97 13.94
C ASP A 135 12.77 2.24 12.94
N ASN A 136 12.35 1.23 12.17
CA ASN A 136 11.21 1.37 11.24
C ASN A 136 9.88 1.59 11.97
N THR A 137 9.65 0.88 13.08
CA THR A 137 8.47 1.14 13.93
C THR A 137 8.45 2.60 14.37
N LEU A 138 9.58 3.13 14.83
CA LEU A 138 9.67 4.51 15.33
C LEU A 138 9.39 5.54 14.24
N VAL A 139 9.93 5.39 13.03
CA VAL A 139 9.71 6.36 11.94
C VAL A 139 8.26 6.38 11.47
N ARG A 140 7.52 5.27 11.64
CA ARG A 140 6.10 5.17 11.32
C ARG A 140 5.15 5.72 12.39
N LEU A 141 5.55 5.76 13.65
CA LEU A 141 4.68 6.23 14.74
C LEU A 141 4.10 7.65 14.50
N PRO A 142 4.85 8.67 14.05
CA PRO A 142 4.28 9.98 13.74
C PRO A 142 3.27 9.96 12.59
N LEU A 143 3.45 9.07 11.61
CA LEU A 143 2.54 8.91 10.49
C LEU A 143 1.20 8.33 10.93
N GLN A 144 1.24 7.46 11.95
CA GLN A 144 0.06 6.79 12.49
C GLN A 144 -0.64 7.60 13.58
N PHE A 145 0.11 8.34 14.38
CA PHE A 145 -0.37 9.11 15.53
C PHE A 145 0.07 10.58 15.42
N PRO A 146 -0.37 11.31 14.38
CA PRO A 146 0.09 12.67 14.11
C PRO A 146 -0.25 13.65 15.26
N ASN A 147 -1.29 13.34 16.03
CA ASN A 147 -1.77 14.16 17.16
C ASN A 147 -1.15 13.78 18.52
N ARG A 148 -0.08 12.94 18.53
CA ARG A 148 0.55 12.48 19.77
C ARG A 148 2.00 12.94 19.88
N GLU A 149 2.35 13.47 21.03
CA GLU A 149 3.74 13.60 21.44
C GLU A 149 4.14 12.37 22.25
N LEU A 150 5.03 11.55 21.68
CA LEU A 150 5.48 10.31 22.30
C LEU A 150 6.94 10.42 22.73
N PRO A 151 7.32 9.78 23.84
CA PRO A 151 8.72 9.74 24.28
C PRO A 151 9.51 8.70 23.47
N TYR A 152 9.85 9.00 22.22
CA TYR A 152 10.41 8.06 21.24
C TYR A 152 11.67 7.35 21.72
N LYS A 153 12.57 8.02 22.45
CA LYS A 153 13.78 7.40 23.03
C LYS A 153 13.40 6.28 24.01
N ARG A 154 12.44 6.55 24.92
CA ARG A 154 11.95 5.53 25.86
C ARG A 154 11.21 4.39 25.17
N ILE A 155 10.44 4.69 24.13
CA ILE A 155 9.78 3.67 23.30
C ILE A 155 10.83 2.77 22.65
N ARG A 156 11.88 3.35 22.08
CA ARG A 156 12.98 2.61 21.48
C ARG A 156 13.65 1.66 22.46
N GLU A 157 14.01 2.14 23.65
CA GLU A 157 14.61 1.35 24.72
C GLU A 157 13.75 0.13 25.05
N LYS A 158 12.46 0.33 25.32
CA LYS A 158 11.52 -0.75 25.63
C LYS A 158 11.35 -1.76 24.49
N LEU A 159 11.25 -1.28 23.23
CA LEU A 159 11.20 -2.17 22.07
C LEU A 159 12.48 -3.01 21.95
N LEU A 160 13.64 -2.45 22.22
CA LEU A 160 14.91 -3.18 22.23
C LEU A 160 14.98 -4.20 23.40
N GLU A 161 14.35 -3.94 24.51
CA GLU A 161 14.22 -4.88 25.63
C GLU A 161 13.22 -6.02 25.34
N GLY A 162 12.37 -5.87 24.30
CA GLY A 162 11.40 -6.87 23.87
C GLY A 162 9.98 -6.67 24.37
N VAL A 163 9.69 -5.52 24.92
CA VAL A 163 8.31 -5.14 25.25
C VAL A 163 7.55 -4.93 23.94
N SER A 164 6.32 -5.41 23.86
CA SER A 164 5.48 -5.25 22.67
C SER A 164 5.07 -3.78 22.45
N LEU A 165 4.86 -3.38 21.21
CA LEU A 165 4.40 -2.02 20.90
C LEU A 165 3.06 -1.72 21.56
N ASP A 166 2.13 -2.66 21.59
CA ASP A 166 0.82 -2.51 22.21
C ASP A 166 0.91 -2.23 23.72
N GLU A 167 1.77 -2.97 24.43
CA GLU A 167 2.01 -2.71 25.85
C GLU A 167 2.59 -1.32 26.11
N ILE A 168 3.51 -0.90 25.25
CA ILE A 168 4.14 0.42 25.34
C ILE A 168 3.10 1.52 25.08
N LEU A 169 2.34 1.43 23.97
CA LEU A 169 1.36 2.44 23.59
C LEU A 169 0.23 2.55 24.62
N LYS A 170 -0.17 1.43 25.23
CA LYS A 170 -1.15 1.41 26.32
C LYS A 170 -0.72 2.27 27.52
N GLU A 171 0.56 2.34 27.85
CA GLU A 171 1.08 3.22 28.92
C GLU A 171 0.83 4.71 28.60
N PHE A 172 0.73 5.08 27.32
CA PHE A 172 0.46 6.43 26.86
C PHE A 172 -1.01 6.67 26.51
N GLY A 173 -1.90 5.75 26.93
CA GLY A 173 -3.35 5.86 26.70
C GLY A 173 -3.76 5.67 25.24
N ILE A 174 -2.93 5.02 24.43
CA ILE A 174 -3.27 4.62 23.06
C ILE A 174 -3.83 3.20 23.15
N PRO A 175 -5.05 2.95 22.61
CA PRO A 175 -5.63 1.62 22.64
C PRO A 175 -4.79 0.61 21.85
N PRO A 176 -4.92 -0.69 22.13
CA PRO A 176 -4.24 -1.74 21.40
C PRO A 176 -4.44 -1.60 19.89
N LEU A 177 -3.39 -1.89 19.13
CA LEU A 177 -3.38 -1.89 17.69
C LEU A 177 -4.05 -3.19 17.19
N GLN A 178 -5.36 -3.30 17.38
CA GLN A 178 -6.13 -4.49 16.99
C GLN A 178 -7.14 -4.14 15.91
N TYR A 179 -7.36 -5.09 15.03
CA TYR A 179 -8.43 -5.03 14.02
C TYR A 179 -9.82 -5.28 14.62
N ASP A 180 -9.91 -5.62 15.88
CA ASP A 180 -11.16 -5.95 16.59
C ASP A 180 -12.19 -4.81 16.57
N GLU A 181 -11.77 -3.58 16.35
CA GLU A 181 -12.69 -2.44 16.17
C GLU A 181 -13.57 -2.54 14.91
N TYR A 182 -13.26 -3.48 14.02
CA TYR A 182 -14.05 -3.73 12.81
C TYR A 182 -15.15 -4.77 13.00
N SER A 183 -15.11 -5.51 14.09
CA SER A 183 -15.89 -6.73 14.29
C SER A 183 -17.31 -6.51 14.80
N GLU A 184 -17.64 -5.37 15.41
CA GLU A 184 -18.96 -5.19 16.04
C GLU A 184 -20.14 -5.13 15.07
N GLN A 185 -19.92 -4.85 13.78
CA GLN A 185 -20.98 -4.82 12.76
C GLN A 185 -20.95 -6.00 11.78
N ASP A 186 -19.85 -6.71 11.71
CA ASP A 186 -19.72 -7.91 10.89
C ASP A 186 -19.27 -9.04 11.83
N ALA A 187 -20.15 -10.01 12.10
CA ALA A 187 -19.89 -11.13 13.01
C ALA A 187 -18.69 -12.01 12.58
N ASN A 188 -18.05 -11.66 11.49
CA ASN A 188 -16.79 -12.24 11.02
C ASN A 188 -15.77 -11.11 11.02
N SER A 189 -14.71 -11.22 11.80
CA SER A 189 -13.56 -10.32 11.73
C SER A 189 -13.18 -10.08 10.27
N PRO A 190 -13.01 -8.84 9.83
CA PRO A 190 -12.66 -8.55 8.45
C PRO A 190 -11.29 -9.12 8.07
N PHE A 191 -10.41 -9.30 9.05
CA PHE A 191 -9.06 -9.82 8.85
C PHE A 191 -8.88 -11.11 9.67
N GLU A 192 -8.89 -12.24 8.99
CA GLU A 192 -8.71 -13.55 9.61
C GLU A 192 -7.24 -13.91 9.83
N THR A 193 -6.31 -13.05 9.38
CA THR A 193 -4.88 -13.33 9.40
C THR A 193 -4.07 -12.08 9.67
N GLU A 194 -2.86 -12.25 10.18
CA GLU A 194 -1.86 -11.21 10.24
C GLU A 194 -1.58 -10.64 8.85
N THR A 195 -1.48 -9.33 8.74
CA THR A 195 -1.15 -8.66 7.52
C THR A 195 0.19 -7.97 7.65
N ILE A 196 0.91 -7.87 6.52
CA ILE A 196 2.19 -7.15 6.49
C ILE A 196 2.01 -5.63 6.43
N GLU A 197 0.84 -5.19 6.00
CA GLU A 197 0.43 -3.79 5.94
C GLU A 197 -0.51 -3.49 7.09
N ASP A 198 -0.10 -3.91 8.28
CA ASP A 198 -0.90 -3.75 9.48
C ASP A 198 -1.35 -2.32 9.68
N ARG A 199 -2.59 -2.16 9.97
CA ARG A 199 -3.06 -0.93 10.59
C ARG A 199 -2.74 -1.01 12.09
N PRO A 200 -2.12 0.02 12.54
CA PRO A 200 -1.85 1.33 11.99
C PRO A 200 -0.57 1.48 11.14
N PHE A 201 -0.01 0.47 10.53
CA PHE A 201 1.22 0.52 9.71
C PHE A 201 2.48 0.94 10.48
N VAL A 202 2.57 0.59 11.74
CA VAL A 202 3.72 0.92 12.59
C VAL A 202 4.63 -0.27 12.87
N SER A 203 4.18 -1.47 12.56
CA SER A 203 4.96 -2.68 12.72
C SER A 203 5.80 -2.94 11.49
N SER A 204 7.08 -3.21 11.71
CA SER A 204 8.03 -3.56 10.66
C SER A 204 8.16 -5.08 10.56
N HIS A 205 8.42 -5.57 9.36
CA HIS A 205 8.61 -7.00 9.11
C HIS A 205 9.87 -7.54 9.81
N SER A 206 9.78 -8.71 10.42
CA SER A 206 10.86 -9.31 11.21
C SER A 206 12.04 -9.84 10.38
N HIS A 207 11.86 -10.01 9.07
CA HIS A 207 12.83 -10.62 8.17
C HIS A 207 13.62 -9.60 7.34
N LYS A 208 13.88 -8.43 7.91
CA LYS A 208 14.67 -7.39 7.25
C LYS A 208 15.80 -6.88 8.13
N ARG A 209 16.86 -6.43 7.47
CA ARG A 209 17.94 -5.64 8.07
C ARG A 209 18.01 -4.24 7.49
N SER A 210 18.72 -3.36 8.17
CA SER A 210 19.01 -2.02 7.67
C SER A 210 19.86 -2.06 6.40
N LEU A 211 19.74 -1.00 5.59
CA LEU A 211 20.53 -0.80 4.39
C LEU A 211 22.02 -0.61 4.74
N THR A 212 22.85 -1.07 3.83
CA THR A 212 24.25 -0.69 3.68
C THR A 212 24.46 0.00 2.34
N VAL A 213 25.64 0.57 2.09
CA VAL A 213 25.94 1.24 0.81
C VAL A 213 25.87 0.27 -0.38
N ASP A 214 26.24 -0.99 -0.18
CA ASP A 214 26.21 -1.98 -1.25
C ASP A 214 24.78 -2.39 -1.67
N ASP A 215 23.79 -2.11 -0.84
CA ASP A 215 22.40 -2.49 -1.12
C ASP A 215 21.74 -1.59 -2.17
N PHE A 216 22.30 -0.44 -2.48
CA PHE A 216 21.80 0.42 -3.57
C PHE A 216 21.94 -0.19 -4.97
N LYS A 217 22.73 -1.26 -5.11
CA LYS A 217 22.82 -2.09 -6.32
C LYS A 217 21.65 -3.06 -6.50
N ARG A 218 20.74 -3.14 -5.52
CA ARG A 218 19.59 -4.04 -5.53
C ARG A 218 18.40 -3.35 -6.19
N THR A 219 17.39 -4.13 -6.50
CA THR A 219 16.10 -3.61 -7.00
C THR A 219 15.21 -3.16 -5.85
N LEU A 220 14.78 -1.91 -5.86
CA LEU A 220 13.78 -1.40 -4.94
C LEU A 220 12.39 -1.81 -5.40
N VAL A 221 11.67 -2.60 -4.59
CA VAL A 221 10.28 -2.98 -4.85
C VAL A 221 9.34 -1.99 -4.18
N LEU A 222 8.48 -1.36 -4.97
CA LEU A 222 7.48 -0.40 -4.51
C LEU A 222 6.06 -0.85 -4.84
N LYS A 223 5.14 -0.52 -3.95
CA LYS A 223 3.72 -0.79 -4.12
C LYS A 223 2.89 0.18 -3.29
N ALA A 224 1.94 0.83 -3.93
CA ALA A 224 0.80 1.45 -3.26
C ALA A 224 -0.43 1.35 -4.16
N SER A 225 -1.61 1.26 -3.58
CA SER A 225 -2.84 1.16 -4.37
C SER A 225 -3.16 2.45 -5.15
N GLY A 226 -2.69 3.59 -4.66
CA GLY A 226 -2.80 4.89 -5.34
C GLY A 226 -1.88 5.04 -6.55
N ASP A 227 -0.85 4.19 -6.70
CA ASP A 227 0.11 4.29 -7.82
C ASP A 227 -0.55 4.08 -9.19
N ALA A 228 -1.70 3.40 -9.23
CA ALA A 228 -2.51 3.30 -10.43
C ALA A 228 -2.76 4.66 -11.10
N TYR A 229 -2.90 5.72 -10.31
CA TYR A 229 -3.26 7.06 -10.75
C TYR A 229 -2.06 8.00 -10.92
N ARG A 230 -0.82 7.54 -10.61
CA ARG A 230 0.37 8.40 -10.47
C ARG A 230 1.54 7.98 -11.34
N LEU A 231 1.40 6.98 -12.19
CA LEU A 231 2.51 6.40 -12.94
C LEU A 231 3.38 7.44 -13.68
N PRO A 232 2.83 8.39 -14.46
CA PRO A 232 3.66 9.40 -15.12
C PRO A 232 4.41 10.29 -14.11
N TRP A 233 3.77 10.69 -13.02
CA TRP A 233 4.40 11.50 -11.97
C TRP A 233 5.53 10.74 -11.27
N ILE A 234 5.32 9.46 -10.95
CA ILE A 234 6.37 8.60 -10.35
C ILE A 234 7.58 8.55 -11.27
N ARG A 235 7.36 8.35 -12.58
CA ARG A 235 8.43 8.31 -13.59
C ARG A 235 9.18 9.64 -13.67
N GLU A 236 8.46 10.73 -13.82
CA GLU A 236 9.05 12.05 -14.07
C GLU A 236 9.64 12.69 -12.82
N GLN A 237 8.98 12.53 -11.67
CA GLN A 237 9.36 13.25 -10.45
C GLN A 237 10.17 12.41 -9.45
N LEU A 238 9.91 11.12 -9.32
CA LEU A 238 10.65 10.30 -8.37
C LEU A 238 11.86 9.61 -9.01
N PHE A 239 11.71 9.04 -10.19
CA PHE A 239 12.70 8.17 -10.83
C PHE A 239 13.01 8.56 -12.29
N PRO A 240 13.38 9.83 -12.59
CA PRO A 240 13.58 10.28 -13.99
C PRO A 240 14.75 9.57 -14.70
N GLU A 241 15.77 9.17 -13.95
CA GLU A 241 17.00 8.57 -14.49
C GLU A 241 17.20 7.10 -14.09
N THR A 242 16.40 6.60 -13.12
CA THR A 242 16.50 5.23 -12.62
C THR A 242 15.83 4.26 -13.60
N ASP A 243 16.36 3.06 -13.73
CA ASP A 243 15.67 1.98 -14.45
C ASP A 243 14.41 1.54 -13.67
N VAL A 244 13.24 1.77 -14.27
CA VAL A 244 11.95 1.45 -13.63
C VAL A 244 11.17 0.47 -14.48
N LYS A 245 10.98 -0.72 -13.93
CA LYS A 245 10.13 -1.76 -14.52
C LYS A 245 8.79 -1.81 -13.81
N VAL A 246 7.70 -1.94 -14.57
CA VAL A 246 6.35 -1.95 -14.04
C VAL A 246 5.70 -3.32 -14.18
N VAL A 247 5.25 -3.90 -13.08
CA VAL A 247 4.34 -5.03 -13.09
C VAL A 247 2.91 -4.50 -13.03
N HIS A 248 2.19 -4.55 -14.14
CA HIS A 248 0.76 -4.28 -14.17
C HIS A 248 0.01 -5.53 -13.71
N LEU A 249 -0.23 -5.62 -12.41
CA LEU A 249 -1.00 -6.71 -11.84
C LEU A 249 -2.49 -6.49 -12.08
N THR A 250 -3.11 -7.39 -12.82
CA THR A 250 -4.54 -7.36 -13.15
C THR A 250 -5.29 -8.45 -12.39
N ARG A 251 -6.57 -8.23 -12.16
CA ARG A 251 -7.47 -9.22 -11.58
C ARG A 251 -8.83 -9.10 -12.23
N ASN A 252 -9.55 -10.21 -12.38
CA ASN A 252 -10.88 -10.18 -12.97
C ASN A 252 -11.81 -9.19 -12.24
N PRO A 253 -12.70 -8.51 -12.98
CA PRO A 253 -13.51 -7.43 -12.43
C PRO A 253 -14.42 -7.92 -11.29
N ALA A 254 -15.02 -9.09 -11.40
CA ALA A 254 -15.96 -9.59 -10.39
C ALA A 254 -15.30 -9.81 -9.03
N ALA A 255 -14.10 -10.42 -9.01
CA ALA A 255 -13.37 -10.66 -7.77
C ALA A 255 -12.85 -9.35 -7.15
N SER A 256 -12.37 -8.41 -7.98
CA SER A 256 -11.91 -7.10 -7.53
C SER A 256 -13.05 -6.26 -6.95
N ILE A 257 -14.17 -6.15 -7.68
CA ILE A 257 -15.37 -5.41 -7.24
C ILE A 257 -15.92 -5.98 -5.93
N ASN A 258 -15.98 -7.32 -5.80
CA ASN A 258 -16.39 -7.96 -4.55
C ASN A 258 -15.44 -7.63 -3.38
N GLY A 259 -14.13 -7.62 -3.64
CA GLY A 259 -13.13 -7.24 -2.64
C GLY A 259 -13.18 -5.76 -2.26
N LEU A 260 -13.44 -4.88 -3.22
CA LEU A 260 -13.67 -3.45 -2.99
C LEU A 260 -14.92 -3.23 -2.14
N TYR A 261 -16.02 -3.90 -2.49
CA TYR A 261 -17.27 -3.82 -1.74
C TYR A 261 -17.12 -4.24 -0.27
N ASP A 262 -16.34 -5.31 0.00
CA ASP A 262 -15.98 -5.66 1.37
C ASP A 262 -15.16 -4.54 2.03
N GLY A 263 -14.13 -4.02 1.35
CA GLY A 263 -13.28 -2.94 1.88
C GLY A 263 -14.05 -1.66 2.25
N TRP A 264 -15.01 -1.26 1.42
CA TRP A 264 -15.86 -0.11 1.69
C TRP A 264 -16.77 -0.30 2.91
N ARG A 265 -17.25 -1.52 3.13
CA ARG A 265 -18.17 -1.84 4.23
C ARG A 265 -17.48 -2.09 5.56
N LEU A 266 -16.16 -2.17 5.58
CA LEU A 266 -15.42 -2.28 6.83
C LEU A 266 -15.50 -0.96 7.60
N ASN A 267 -15.97 -1.04 8.84
CA ASN A 267 -15.96 0.12 9.72
C ASN A 267 -14.51 0.58 9.97
N ARG A 268 -14.16 1.80 9.56
CA ARG A 268 -12.79 2.31 9.54
C ARG A 268 -11.81 1.48 8.71
N GLY A 269 -12.32 0.73 7.74
CA GLY A 269 -11.51 -0.13 6.89
C GLY A 269 -10.51 0.64 6.03
N PHE A 270 -10.64 0.50 4.73
CA PHE A 270 -9.72 1.10 3.77
C PHE A 270 -10.06 2.55 3.36
N GLN A 271 -10.96 3.22 4.09
CA GLN A 271 -11.31 4.62 3.79
C GLN A 271 -10.11 5.52 4.09
N THR A 272 -9.72 6.30 3.08
CA THR A 272 -8.56 7.19 3.17
C THR A 272 -9.00 8.66 3.24
N TYR A 273 -10.09 9.02 2.57
CA TYR A 273 -10.52 10.40 2.41
C TYR A 273 -11.88 10.65 3.04
N ASN A 274 -11.99 11.76 3.76
CA ASN A 274 -13.28 12.24 4.25
C ASN A 274 -13.80 13.32 3.30
N VAL A 275 -14.74 12.97 2.46
CA VAL A 275 -15.38 13.89 1.49
C VAL A 275 -16.77 14.37 1.92
N GLY A 276 -17.10 14.26 3.19
CA GLY A 276 -18.40 14.60 3.73
C GLY A 276 -19.38 13.44 3.74
N ASP A 277 -20.67 13.75 3.78
CA ASP A 277 -21.71 12.75 3.92
C ASP A 277 -21.93 11.97 2.61
N LEU A 278 -21.24 10.83 2.51
CA LEU A 278 -21.56 9.82 1.51
C LEU A 278 -22.70 8.97 2.03
N ASP A 279 -23.85 9.00 1.39
CA ASP A 279 -24.98 8.10 1.66
C ASP A 279 -25.22 7.21 0.44
N LEU A 280 -24.53 6.08 0.42
CA LEU A 280 -24.66 5.06 -0.60
C LEU A 280 -25.17 3.77 0.04
N GLU A 281 -26.47 3.52 -0.06
CA GLU A 281 -27.11 2.29 0.46
C GLU A 281 -26.83 2.06 1.98
N GLY A 282 -26.79 3.13 2.77
CA GLY A 282 -26.50 3.09 4.20
C GLY A 282 -25.01 3.09 4.54
N TYR A 283 -24.12 3.22 3.54
CA TYR A 283 -22.72 3.56 3.78
C TYR A 283 -22.58 5.08 3.88
N SER A 284 -22.03 5.55 4.98
CA SER A 284 -21.62 6.94 5.14
C SER A 284 -20.17 6.99 5.62
N GLY A 285 -19.35 7.87 5.08
CA GLY A 285 -17.98 7.99 5.51
C GLY A 285 -17.01 8.48 4.45
N SER A 286 -15.77 8.03 4.55
CA SER A 286 -14.67 8.49 3.72
C SER A 286 -14.58 7.75 2.39
N LEU A 287 -14.01 8.39 1.39
CA LEU A 287 -13.66 7.75 0.12
C LEU A 287 -12.27 7.10 0.21
N TRP A 288 -12.05 6.11 -0.63
CA TRP A 288 -10.83 5.35 -0.68
C TRP A 288 -10.35 5.12 -2.13
N CYS A 289 -9.11 5.48 -2.42
CA CYS A 289 -8.37 5.26 -3.68
C CYS A 289 -9.25 5.46 -4.93
N TYR A 290 -9.42 6.70 -5.39
CA TYR A 290 -10.31 6.91 -6.52
C TYR A 290 -9.94 8.13 -7.37
N ASP A 291 -10.41 8.06 -8.61
CA ASP A 291 -10.62 9.17 -9.52
C ASP A 291 -12.03 9.03 -10.11
N LEU A 292 -13.02 9.48 -9.37
CA LEU A 292 -14.42 9.36 -9.77
C LEU A 292 -14.93 10.67 -10.35
N PRO A 293 -15.71 10.63 -11.45
CA PRO A 293 -16.32 11.82 -11.97
C PRO A 293 -17.23 12.51 -10.93
N PRO A 294 -17.31 13.85 -10.93
CA PRO A 294 -18.19 14.57 -10.03
C PRO A 294 -19.64 14.07 -10.11
N GLY A 295 -20.28 13.90 -8.98
CA GLY A 295 -21.68 13.46 -8.89
C GLY A 295 -21.90 11.94 -8.87
N TRP A 296 -20.91 11.16 -9.25
CA TRP A 296 -21.02 9.69 -9.30
C TRP A 296 -21.30 9.05 -7.94
N VAL A 297 -20.72 9.64 -6.91
CA VAL A 297 -20.78 9.12 -5.53
C VAL A 297 -22.12 9.43 -4.86
N SER A 298 -22.90 10.38 -5.37
CA SER A 298 -24.18 10.81 -4.78
C SER A 298 -25.41 10.13 -5.37
N GLU A 299 -25.31 9.45 -6.51
CA GLU A 299 -26.45 8.93 -7.25
C GLU A 299 -26.40 7.41 -7.50
N GLY A 300 -25.26 6.77 -7.25
CA GLY A 300 -25.02 5.35 -7.54
C GLY A 300 -25.28 4.42 -6.37
N LYS A 301 -25.12 3.13 -6.65
CA LYS A 301 -25.00 2.10 -5.61
C LYS A 301 -23.53 1.91 -5.26
N LEU A 302 -23.25 1.51 -4.03
CA LEU A 302 -21.88 1.24 -3.60
C LEU A 302 -21.14 0.25 -4.52
N ILE A 303 -21.83 -0.77 -5.02
CA ILE A 303 -21.23 -1.73 -5.95
C ILE A 303 -20.84 -1.10 -7.30
N ASP A 304 -21.57 -0.08 -7.76
CA ASP A 304 -21.27 0.65 -9.00
C ASP A 304 -20.03 1.56 -8.79
N VAL A 305 -19.86 2.12 -7.60
CA VAL A 305 -18.63 2.83 -7.20
C VAL A 305 -17.45 1.88 -7.23
N CYS A 306 -17.57 0.66 -6.70
CA CYS A 306 -16.53 -0.36 -6.74
C CYS A 306 -16.13 -0.74 -8.18
N LEU A 307 -17.14 -0.88 -9.07
CA LEU A 307 -16.89 -1.11 -10.49
C LEU A 307 -16.11 0.05 -11.11
N MET A 308 -16.52 1.29 -10.84
CA MET A 308 -15.86 2.47 -11.39
C MET A 308 -14.42 2.61 -10.88
N GLN A 309 -14.16 2.32 -9.61
CA GLN A 309 -12.80 2.30 -9.07
C GLN A 309 -11.90 1.30 -9.81
N TRP A 310 -12.40 0.10 -10.09
CA TRP A 310 -11.66 -0.89 -10.88
C TRP A 310 -11.37 -0.38 -12.30
N VAL A 311 -12.39 0.16 -12.97
CA VAL A 311 -12.27 0.70 -14.34
C VAL A 311 -11.27 1.85 -14.40
N GLN A 312 -11.42 2.85 -13.52
CA GLN A 312 -10.57 4.03 -13.55
C GLN A 312 -9.11 3.69 -13.22
N ALA A 313 -8.86 2.86 -12.20
CA ALA A 313 -7.51 2.45 -11.86
C ALA A 313 -6.81 1.79 -13.06
N HIS A 314 -7.46 0.80 -13.69
CA HIS A 314 -6.86 0.14 -14.85
C HIS A 314 -6.75 1.05 -16.07
N ARG A 315 -7.69 1.98 -16.29
CA ARG A 315 -7.57 2.98 -17.34
C ARG A 315 -6.34 3.86 -17.13
N HIS A 316 -6.16 4.40 -15.91
CA HIS A 316 -4.99 5.20 -15.59
C HIS A 316 -3.68 4.43 -15.75
N ILE A 317 -3.64 3.15 -15.36
CA ILE A 317 -2.45 2.31 -15.58
C ILE A 317 -2.20 2.12 -17.09
N LEU A 318 -3.23 1.78 -17.88
CA LEU A 318 -3.10 1.58 -19.32
C LEU A 318 -2.64 2.85 -20.05
N ASP A 319 -3.10 4.01 -19.60
CA ASP A 319 -2.71 5.30 -20.17
C ASP A 319 -1.30 5.73 -19.67
N GLY A 320 -1.03 5.55 -18.36
CA GLY A 320 0.21 6.00 -17.73
C GLY A 320 1.43 5.11 -18.00
N ARG A 321 1.21 3.82 -18.30
CA ARG A 321 2.31 2.87 -18.56
C ARG A 321 3.19 3.24 -19.76
N VAL A 322 2.70 4.08 -20.66
CA VAL A 322 3.47 4.56 -21.81
C VAL A 322 4.69 5.41 -21.43
N ALA A 323 4.76 5.86 -20.17
CA ALA A 323 5.93 6.55 -19.63
C ALA A 323 7.10 5.61 -19.28
N PHE A 324 6.91 4.28 -19.40
CA PHE A 324 7.90 3.27 -19.05
C PHE A 324 8.24 2.41 -20.26
N ASP A 325 9.52 2.06 -20.40
CA ASP A 325 10.00 1.20 -21.48
C ASP A 325 9.61 -0.26 -21.24
N ASP A 326 9.65 -0.70 -19.98
CA ASP A 326 9.43 -2.08 -19.57
C ASP A 326 8.18 -2.22 -18.70
N VAL A 327 7.15 -2.88 -19.25
CA VAL A 327 5.89 -3.18 -18.56
C VAL A 327 5.48 -4.63 -18.78
N LEU A 328 5.41 -5.41 -17.69
CA LEU A 328 4.90 -6.77 -17.69
C LEU A 328 3.47 -6.80 -17.15
N ARG A 329 2.52 -7.33 -17.90
CA ARG A 329 1.18 -7.61 -17.39
C ARG A 329 1.13 -9.00 -16.76
N VAL A 330 0.66 -9.09 -15.53
CA VAL A 330 0.48 -10.33 -14.78
C VAL A 330 -0.96 -10.45 -14.32
N ARG A 331 -1.58 -11.61 -14.50
CA ARG A 331 -2.91 -11.90 -13.95
C ARG A 331 -2.77 -12.42 -12.52
N PHE A 332 -3.53 -11.87 -11.59
CA PHE A 332 -3.54 -12.37 -10.21
C PHE A 332 -4.02 -13.82 -10.11
N GLU A 333 -4.88 -14.22 -11.00
CA GLU A 333 -5.33 -15.61 -11.16
C GLU A 333 -4.15 -16.55 -11.39
N ASP A 334 -3.15 -16.16 -12.21
CA ASP A 334 -1.96 -16.96 -12.47
C ASP A 334 -1.06 -16.99 -11.24
N VAL A 335 -0.96 -15.90 -10.49
CA VAL A 335 -0.27 -15.88 -9.18
C VAL A 335 -0.87 -16.89 -8.20
N LEU A 336 -2.20 -17.13 -8.25
CA LEU A 336 -2.87 -18.09 -7.37
C LEU A 336 -2.80 -19.55 -7.87
N THR A 337 -2.84 -19.76 -9.18
CA THR A 337 -2.95 -21.11 -9.77
C THR A 337 -1.60 -21.70 -10.17
N ASP A 338 -0.65 -20.86 -10.56
CA ASP A 338 0.71 -21.25 -10.93
C ASP A 338 1.73 -20.23 -10.36
N THR A 339 1.74 -20.11 -9.05
CA THR A 339 2.60 -19.14 -8.33
C THR A 339 4.05 -19.24 -8.75
N SER A 340 4.59 -20.46 -8.86
CA SER A 340 6.01 -20.66 -9.12
C SER A 340 6.42 -20.18 -10.51
N SER A 341 5.63 -20.47 -11.54
CA SER A 341 5.90 -20.04 -12.93
C SER A 341 5.74 -18.53 -13.08
N THR A 342 4.65 -18.00 -12.51
CA THR A 342 4.36 -16.56 -12.57
C THR A 342 5.41 -15.72 -11.85
N ILE A 343 5.85 -16.15 -10.68
CA ILE A 343 6.91 -15.44 -9.94
C ILE A 343 8.24 -15.55 -10.68
N LYS A 344 8.55 -16.68 -11.29
CA LYS A 344 9.75 -16.84 -12.11
C LYS A 344 9.76 -15.84 -13.29
N GLU A 345 8.62 -15.70 -14.00
CA GLU A 345 8.48 -14.71 -15.07
C GLU A 345 8.74 -13.27 -14.57
N ILE A 346 8.21 -12.91 -13.40
CA ILE A 346 8.45 -11.58 -12.80
C ILE A 346 9.92 -11.38 -12.44
N ILE A 347 10.59 -12.40 -11.89
CA ILE A 347 12.01 -12.37 -11.54
C ILE A 347 12.87 -12.18 -12.78
N GLU A 348 12.60 -12.94 -13.85
CA GLU A 348 13.30 -12.83 -15.12
C GLU A 348 13.07 -11.44 -15.74
N PHE A 349 11.84 -10.92 -15.70
CA PHE A 349 11.51 -9.57 -16.13
C PHE A 349 12.25 -8.48 -15.33
N ALA A 350 12.43 -8.69 -14.03
CA ALA A 350 13.11 -7.75 -13.14
C ALA A 350 14.65 -7.92 -13.13
N ASP A 351 15.21 -8.77 -13.99
CA ASP A 351 16.65 -9.12 -14.04
C ASP A 351 17.21 -9.60 -12.69
N LEU A 352 16.40 -10.29 -11.91
CA LEU A 352 16.79 -10.84 -10.61
C LEU A 352 17.28 -12.29 -10.76
N GLY A 353 18.24 -12.68 -9.91
CA GLY A 353 18.76 -14.04 -9.85
C GLY A 353 17.84 -15.02 -9.12
N GLU A 354 18.33 -16.25 -8.91
CA GLU A 354 17.64 -17.23 -8.07
C GLU A 354 17.71 -16.84 -6.58
N SER A 355 16.62 -17.01 -5.85
CA SER A 355 16.52 -16.72 -4.43
C SER A 355 16.01 -17.92 -3.63
N ALA A 356 16.76 -18.29 -2.59
CA ALA A 356 16.35 -19.36 -1.70
C ALA A 356 15.24 -18.93 -0.74
N LEU A 357 15.27 -17.68 -0.26
CA LEU A 357 14.23 -17.12 0.62
C LEU A 357 12.90 -16.99 -0.13
N LEU A 358 12.94 -16.51 -1.36
CA LEU A 358 11.76 -16.40 -2.21
C LEU A 358 11.16 -17.78 -2.49
N THR A 359 11.98 -18.78 -2.82
CA THR A 359 11.52 -20.14 -3.12
C THR A 359 10.79 -20.78 -1.93
N GLU A 360 11.20 -20.48 -0.70
CA GLU A 360 10.52 -20.92 0.52
C GLU A 360 9.16 -20.22 0.69
N ASN A 361 9.12 -18.91 0.48
CA ASN A 361 7.89 -18.11 0.59
C ASN A 361 6.85 -18.46 -0.50
N VAL A 362 7.30 -18.68 -1.73
CA VAL A 362 6.41 -19.08 -2.85
C VAL A 362 5.66 -20.39 -2.57
N LYS A 363 6.27 -21.33 -1.86
CA LYS A 363 5.61 -22.61 -1.52
C LYS A 363 4.51 -22.47 -0.48
N ASN A 364 4.62 -21.49 0.41
CA ASN A 364 3.68 -21.23 1.49
C ASN A 364 3.51 -19.72 1.67
N PRO A 365 2.86 -19.03 0.73
CA PRO A 365 2.70 -17.59 0.81
C PRO A 365 1.83 -17.21 2.02
N ASN A 366 2.19 -16.12 2.67
CA ASN A 366 1.40 -15.56 3.75
C ASN A 366 0.02 -15.11 3.25
N LYS A 367 -0.98 -15.22 4.09
CA LYS A 367 -2.25 -14.54 3.84
C LYS A 367 -2.09 -13.08 4.24
N VAL A 368 -2.28 -12.16 3.31
CA VAL A 368 -2.05 -10.72 3.52
C VAL A 368 -3.26 -9.90 3.10
N MET A 369 -3.61 -8.90 3.90
CA MET A 369 -4.67 -7.93 3.64
C MET A 369 -5.97 -8.55 3.13
N THR A 370 -6.36 -9.70 3.66
CA THR A 370 -7.61 -10.37 3.28
C THR A 370 -8.72 -10.08 4.29
N THR A 371 -9.90 -9.79 3.78
CA THR A 371 -11.08 -9.51 4.58
C THR A 371 -11.84 -10.78 5.00
N LYS A 372 -11.59 -11.89 4.32
CA LYS A 372 -12.17 -13.21 4.56
C LYS A 372 -11.23 -14.28 4.06
N ASP A 373 -11.47 -15.54 4.40
CA ASP A 373 -10.68 -16.65 3.88
C ASP A 373 -10.59 -16.60 2.34
N PRO A 374 -9.37 -16.56 1.78
CA PRO A 374 -9.19 -16.57 0.34
C PRO A 374 -9.71 -17.88 -0.26
N ARG A 375 -10.57 -17.77 -1.27
CA ARG A 375 -11.04 -18.90 -2.06
C ARG A 375 -11.37 -18.46 -3.47
N HIS A 376 -11.31 -19.42 -4.38
CA HIS A 376 -11.69 -19.20 -5.77
C HIS A 376 -13.15 -18.75 -5.88
N ALA A 377 -13.41 -17.87 -6.83
CA ALA A 377 -14.74 -17.38 -7.18
C ALA A 377 -15.59 -16.89 -5.98
N ARG A 378 -14.97 -16.34 -4.92
CA ARG A 378 -15.70 -15.82 -3.75
C ARG A 378 -16.75 -14.77 -4.09
N TRP A 379 -16.61 -14.06 -5.21
CA TRP A 379 -17.59 -13.11 -5.72
C TRP A 379 -18.97 -13.72 -6.00
N ARG A 380 -19.03 -15.06 -6.22
CA ARG A 380 -20.29 -15.76 -6.42
C ARG A 380 -21.19 -15.78 -5.19
N ASP A 381 -20.67 -15.47 -4.02
CA ASP A 381 -21.50 -15.26 -2.82
C ASP A 381 -22.43 -14.04 -2.96
N ARG A 382 -22.10 -13.14 -3.89
CA ARG A 382 -22.86 -11.93 -4.25
C ARG A 382 -23.04 -11.85 -5.76
N GLU A 383 -23.18 -12.97 -6.44
CA GLU A 383 -23.21 -13.06 -7.90
C GLU A 383 -24.23 -12.11 -8.52
N ASP A 384 -25.47 -12.11 -8.02
CA ASP A 384 -26.53 -11.25 -8.53
C ASP A 384 -26.18 -9.76 -8.39
N LEU A 385 -25.60 -9.35 -7.25
CA LEU A 385 -25.21 -7.97 -7.00
C LEU A 385 -24.08 -7.54 -7.94
N VAL A 386 -23.02 -8.36 -8.05
CA VAL A 386 -21.87 -8.10 -8.92
C VAL A 386 -22.29 -8.08 -10.38
N LYS A 387 -23.02 -9.08 -10.85
CA LYS A 387 -23.54 -9.13 -12.24
C LYS A 387 -24.46 -7.97 -12.56
N SER A 388 -25.28 -7.54 -11.61
CA SER A 388 -26.11 -6.36 -11.78
C SER A 388 -25.29 -5.09 -12.05
N ALA A 389 -24.16 -4.90 -11.36
CA ALA A 389 -23.26 -3.78 -11.64
C ALA A 389 -22.58 -3.92 -13.03
N LEU A 390 -22.06 -5.10 -13.35
CA LEU A 390 -21.41 -5.36 -14.65
C LEU A 390 -22.37 -5.14 -15.83
N ASN A 391 -23.64 -5.51 -15.69
CA ASN A 391 -24.66 -5.30 -16.72
C ASN A 391 -25.04 -3.82 -16.93
N ARG A 392 -24.77 -2.96 -15.95
CA ARG A 392 -24.94 -1.50 -16.07
C ARG A 392 -23.70 -0.77 -16.53
N ALA A 393 -22.58 -1.49 -16.64
CA ALA A 393 -21.31 -0.91 -17.02
C ALA A 393 -21.38 -0.23 -18.38
N ASP A 394 -20.62 0.82 -18.52
CA ASP A 394 -20.55 1.62 -19.74
C ASP A 394 -19.52 1.09 -20.74
N LYS A 395 -19.35 1.83 -21.83
CA LYS A 395 -18.36 1.51 -22.86
C LYS A 395 -16.92 1.48 -22.32
N THR A 396 -16.60 2.32 -21.34
CA THR A 396 -15.25 2.39 -20.75
C THR A 396 -14.86 1.08 -20.07
N TYR A 397 -15.82 0.47 -19.35
CA TYR A 397 -15.63 -0.87 -18.79
C TYR A 397 -15.29 -1.90 -19.88
N THR A 398 -16.09 -1.92 -20.97
CA THR A 398 -15.86 -2.87 -22.07
C THR A 398 -14.47 -2.71 -22.67
N GLU A 399 -14.03 -1.47 -22.92
CA GLU A 399 -12.71 -1.18 -23.45
C GLU A 399 -11.58 -1.64 -22.52
N VAL A 400 -11.74 -1.46 -21.20
CA VAL A 400 -10.76 -1.93 -20.21
C VAL A 400 -10.72 -3.45 -20.16
N VAL A 401 -11.88 -4.11 -20.10
CA VAL A 401 -11.96 -5.59 -20.08
C VAL A 401 -11.31 -6.21 -21.31
N GLU A 402 -11.56 -5.64 -22.51
CA GLU A 402 -10.94 -6.10 -23.75
C GLU A 402 -9.41 -5.92 -23.73
N LYS A 403 -8.92 -4.75 -23.30
CA LYS A 403 -7.46 -4.48 -23.21
C LYS A 403 -6.75 -5.36 -22.17
N LEU A 404 -7.47 -5.80 -21.14
CA LEU A 404 -6.97 -6.68 -20.08
C LEU A 404 -7.27 -8.16 -20.34
N GLU A 405 -7.93 -8.49 -21.45
CA GLU A 405 -8.27 -9.87 -21.85
C GLU A 405 -9.11 -10.63 -20.79
N TYR A 406 -10.05 -9.95 -20.14
CA TYR A 406 -11.00 -10.55 -19.20
C TYR A 406 -12.40 -10.72 -19.83
N THR A 407 -12.48 -11.08 -21.09
CA THR A 407 -13.73 -11.20 -21.84
C THR A 407 -14.56 -12.45 -21.49
N GLU A 408 -13.91 -13.50 -20.97
CA GLU A 408 -14.55 -14.77 -20.67
C GLU A 408 -14.83 -14.93 -19.16
N GLU A 409 -16.09 -14.82 -18.75
CA GLU A 409 -16.51 -14.98 -17.34
C GLU A 409 -16.12 -16.37 -16.76
N SER A 410 -16.06 -17.39 -17.60
CA SER A 410 -15.65 -18.74 -17.21
C SER A 410 -14.24 -18.81 -16.61
N GLU A 411 -13.37 -17.86 -16.92
CA GLU A 411 -12.01 -17.75 -16.41
C GLU A 411 -11.90 -16.95 -15.10
N TRP A 412 -12.99 -16.41 -14.59
CA TRP A 412 -13.01 -15.58 -13.38
C TRP A 412 -13.06 -16.45 -12.12
N ILE A 413 -11.89 -16.71 -11.54
CA ILE A 413 -11.70 -17.54 -10.34
C ILE A 413 -11.63 -16.71 -9.05
#